data_609c603ae2e2fed0d6bfd2034ff9dfb4
#
_entry.id   609c603ae2e2fed0d6bfd2034ff9dfb4
#
_cell.length_a   1.000
_cell.length_b   1.000
_cell.length_c   1.000
_cell.angle_alpha   90.00
_cell.angle_beta   90.00
_cell.angle_gamma   90.00
#
_symmetry.space_group_name_H-M   'P 1'
#
loop_
_entity.id
_entity.type
_entity.pdbx_description
1 polymer ?
#
loop_
_entity_poly.entity_id
_entity_poly.type
_entity_poly.pdbx_seq_one_letter_code
_entity_poly.pdbx_strand_id
1 'polypeptide(L)'
;MNLNISHIAGLCLDTLRLLNRPSTFFGIILSLVILKVIFILLKIIFYKKNLIVQPLPKMIVKICTKYGLLGKVKIILNKKPLAFCLGFFRPKIYLSTGLTKLMNGPELEAIILHEKYHLLKKDNIFLATANFIKQLFFPFPILTDYFDSLIKMKEIKADHYGVILLGRKQPIISAFKKLLNFDNKDSYLLNYSSAFTNDQHFENRIYALFGKKSFSFSFMPRNVLISLFSFIILSGFFFSPWQKTQANNQNQKPSVCLKNTDCSKHC
;
A
#
# COMPACT_ATOMS: atom_id res chain seq x y z
N MET A 1 24.70 -34.75 31.18
CA MET A 1 24.94 -33.96 29.94
C MET A 1 25.36 -32.56 30.34
N ASN A 2 26.66 -32.32 30.52
CA ASN A 2 27.17 -30.99 30.90
C ASN A 2 27.19 -30.11 29.63
N LEU A 3 26.22 -29.26 29.48
CA LEU A 3 26.23 -28.21 28.47
C LEU A 3 27.34 -27.21 28.80
N ASN A 4 28.42 -27.26 28.02
CA ASN A 4 29.60 -26.45 28.24
C ASN A 4 29.24 -24.97 27.88
N ILE A 5 29.15 -24.12 28.90
CA ILE A 5 28.78 -22.70 28.78
C ILE A 5 29.64 -21.97 27.76
N SER A 6 30.92 -22.39 27.58
CA SER A 6 31.81 -21.85 26.56
C SER A 6 31.36 -22.15 25.12
N HIS A 7 30.74 -23.32 24.89
CA HIS A 7 30.17 -23.67 23.58
C HIS A 7 28.94 -22.82 23.21
N ILE A 8 28.10 -22.54 24.20
CA ILE A 8 26.91 -21.67 24.01
C ILE A 8 27.32 -20.23 23.76
N ALA A 9 28.32 -19.73 24.50
CA ALA A 9 28.87 -18.40 24.32
C ALA A 9 29.55 -18.25 22.95
N GLY A 10 30.27 -19.27 22.46
CA GLY A 10 30.84 -19.31 21.11
C GLY A 10 29.78 -19.25 20.01
N LEU A 11 28.71 -20.06 20.11
CA LEU A 11 27.59 -20.05 19.17
C LEU A 11 26.85 -18.69 19.15
N CYS A 12 26.66 -18.05 20.33
CA CYS A 12 26.08 -16.71 20.39
C CYS A 12 26.96 -15.65 19.72
N LEU A 13 28.29 -15.70 19.91
CA LEU A 13 29.21 -14.75 19.27
C LEU A 13 29.30 -14.96 17.76
N ASP A 14 29.26 -16.18 17.28
CA ASP A 14 29.29 -16.49 15.85
C ASP A 14 27.98 -16.13 15.16
N THR A 15 26.82 -16.32 15.82
CA THR A 15 25.52 -15.84 15.32
C THR A 15 25.46 -14.30 15.28
N LEU A 16 26.00 -13.61 16.28
CA LEU A 16 26.12 -12.15 16.28
C LEU A 16 27.06 -11.63 15.18
N ARG A 17 28.14 -12.32 14.90
CA ARG A 17 29.07 -11.99 13.77
C ARG A 17 28.43 -12.24 12.42
N LEU A 18 27.62 -13.29 12.26
CA LEU A 18 26.85 -13.56 11.05
C LEU A 18 25.80 -12.47 10.82
N LEU A 19 25.10 -12.02 11.85
CA LEU A 19 24.12 -10.93 11.78
C LEU A 19 24.74 -9.57 11.41
N ASN A 20 26.01 -9.38 11.73
CA ASN A 20 26.72 -8.11 11.43
C ASN A 20 27.31 -8.05 10.00
N ARG A 21 27.10 -9.09 9.17
CA ARG A 21 27.44 -9.03 7.74
C ARG A 21 26.34 -8.29 6.98
N PRO A 22 26.66 -7.29 6.16
CA PRO A 22 25.65 -6.56 5.38
C PRO A 22 24.79 -7.48 4.50
N SER A 23 25.36 -8.58 3.99
CA SER A 23 24.61 -9.57 3.20
C SER A 23 23.51 -10.28 3.97
N THR A 24 23.72 -10.63 5.26
CA THR A 24 22.69 -11.27 6.09
C THR A 24 21.59 -10.29 6.47
N PHE A 25 21.93 -9.05 6.75
CA PHE A 25 20.97 -7.98 7.02
C PHE A 25 20.03 -7.75 5.81
N PHE A 26 20.61 -7.65 4.60
CA PHE A 26 19.80 -7.58 3.37
C PHE A 26 18.94 -8.83 3.14
N GLY A 27 19.46 -10.02 3.43
CA GLY A 27 18.71 -11.27 3.33
C GLY A 27 17.50 -11.31 4.27
N ILE A 28 17.66 -10.85 5.52
CA ILE A 28 16.58 -10.76 6.49
C ILE A 28 15.50 -9.77 6.03
N ILE A 29 15.89 -8.57 5.59
CA ILE A 29 14.96 -7.56 5.07
C ILE A 29 14.18 -8.12 3.88
N LEU A 30 14.87 -8.74 2.92
CA LEU A 30 14.23 -9.34 1.74
C LEU A 30 13.24 -10.43 2.13
N SER A 31 13.60 -11.29 3.08
CA SER A 31 12.72 -12.35 3.60
C SER A 31 11.46 -11.77 4.25
N LEU A 32 11.59 -10.73 5.07
CA LEU A 32 10.46 -10.03 5.69
C LEU A 32 9.54 -9.37 4.65
N VAL A 33 10.13 -8.78 3.60
CA VAL A 33 9.37 -8.19 2.48
C VAL A 33 8.57 -9.26 1.76
N ILE A 34 9.20 -10.40 1.42
CA ILE A 34 8.54 -11.52 0.73
C ILE A 34 7.40 -12.08 1.60
N LEU A 35 7.65 -12.31 2.89
CA LEU A 35 6.63 -12.80 3.83
C LEU A 35 5.44 -11.85 3.92
N LYS A 36 5.69 -10.55 3.94
CA LYS A 36 4.63 -9.53 3.94
C LYS A 36 3.81 -9.52 2.65
N VAL A 37 4.46 -9.67 1.49
CA VAL A 37 3.77 -9.79 0.21
C VAL A 37 2.87 -11.04 0.19
N ILE A 38 3.39 -12.19 0.62
CA ILE A 38 2.63 -13.44 0.72
C ILE A 38 1.42 -13.24 1.64
N PHE A 39 1.60 -12.62 2.81
CA PHE A 39 0.52 -12.36 3.76
C PHE A 39 -0.58 -11.49 3.15
N ILE A 40 -0.22 -10.43 2.40
CA ILE A 40 -1.19 -9.57 1.70
C ILE A 40 -1.97 -10.37 0.66
N LEU A 41 -1.30 -11.21 -0.15
CA LEU A 41 -1.94 -12.04 -1.16
C LEU A 41 -2.91 -13.05 -0.52
N LEU A 42 -2.50 -13.74 0.54
CA LEU A 42 -3.35 -14.65 1.29
C LEU A 42 -4.57 -13.94 1.86
N LYS A 43 -4.40 -12.76 2.45
CA LYS A 43 -5.50 -11.96 2.99
C LYS A 43 -6.54 -11.61 1.91
N ILE A 44 -6.10 -11.24 0.70
CA ILE A 44 -7.00 -10.94 -0.42
C ILE A 44 -7.74 -12.19 -0.88
N ILE A 45 -7.07 -13.33 -0.96
CA ILE A 45 -7.68 -14.62 -1.34
C ILE A 45 -8.73 -15.03 -0.31
N PHE A 46 -8.39 -14.96 0.98
CA PHE A 46 -9.30 -15.29 2.08
C PHE A 46 -10.52 -14.38 2.11
N TYR A 47 -10.29 -13.06 1.96
CA TYR A 47 -11.39 -12.09 1.90
C TYR A 47 -12.35 -12.40 0.75
N LYS A 48 -11.81 -12.69 -0.45
CA LYS A 48 -12.62 -13.04 -1.62
C LYS A 48 -13.42 -14.33 -1.44
N LYS A 49 -12.87 -15.33 -0.74
CA LYS A 49 -13.54 -16.60 -0.47
C LYS A 49 -14.74 -16.44 0.47
N ASN A 50 -14.67 -15.51 1.42
CA ASN A 50 -15.70 -15.27 2.42
C ASN A 50 -16.83 -14.34 1.94
N LEU A 51 -16.77 -13.82 0.70
CA LEU A 51 -17.82 -12.99 0.14
C LEU A 51 -19.02 -13.85 -0.30
N ILE A 52 -20.15 -13.70 0.39
CA ILE A 52 -21.43 -14.34 0.00
C ILE A 52 -21.98 -13.58 -1.19
N VAL A 53 -21.98 -14.21 -2.36
CA VAL A 53 -22.43 -13.62 -3.61
C VAL A 53 -23.94 -13.88 -3.79
N GLN A 54 -24.68 -12.83 -4.16
CA GLN A 54 -26.10 -12.84 -4.46
C GLN A 54 -26.37 -12.70 -5.97
N PRO A 55 -27.53 -13.15 -6.48
CA PRO A 55 -27.90 -12.93 -7.88
C PRO A 55 -28.02 -11.42 -8.17
N LEU A 56 -27.71 -11.05 -9.42
CA LEU A 56 -27.79 -9.66 -9.86
C LEU A 56 -29.25 -9.24 -10.06
N PRO A 57 -29.71 -8.12 -9.47
CA PRO A 57 -31.00 -7.52 -9.79
C PRO A 57 -31.10 -7.14 -11.26
N LYS A 58 -32.31 -7.27 -11.86
CA LYS A 58 -32.55 -6.98 -13.28
C LYS A 58 -32.04 -5.60 -13.72
N MET A 59 -32.18 -4.59 -12.85
CA MET A 59 -31.71 -3.22 -13.10
C MET A 59 -30.18 -3.18 -13.27
N ILE A 60 -29.42 -3.86 -12.43
CA ILE A 60 -27.96 -3.91 -12.52
C ILE A 60 -27.53 -4.70 -13.76
N VAL A 61 -28.23 -5.78 -14.09
CA VAL A 61 -27.97 -6.52 -15.34
C VAL A 61 -28.09 -5.59 -16.55
N LYS A 62 -29.17 -4.77 -16.62
CA LYS A 62 -29.36 -3.79 -17.70
C LYS A 62 -28.19 -2.78 -17.80
N ILE A 63 -27.74 -2.25 -16.66
CA ILE A 63 -26.58 -1.34 -16.61
C ILE A 63 -25.31 -2.07 -17.07
N CYS A 64 -25.07 -3.28 -16.58
CA CYS A 64 -23.90 -4.07 -16.95
C CYS A 64 -23.87 -4.40 -18.45
N THR A 65 -25.01 -4.72 -19.05
CA THR A 65 -25.12 -4.95 -20.50
C THR A 65 -24.79 -3.69 -21.28
N LYS A 66 -25.38 -2.55 -20.89
CA LYS A 66 -25.14 -1.24 -21.54
C LYS A 66 -23.65 -0.86 -21.58
N TYR A 67 -22.89 -1.19 -20.52
CA TYR A 67 -21.50 -0.76 -20.40
C TYR A 67 -20.46 -1.89 -20.58
N GLY A 68 -20.84 -3.08 -21.03
CA GLY A 68 -19.95 -4.21 -21.28
C GLY A 68 -19.30 -4.77 -20.00
N LEU A 69 -20.06 -4.78 -18.90
CA LEU A 69 -19.62 -5.23 -17.58
C LEU A 69 -20.22 -6.57 -17.16
N LEU A 70 -20.91 -7.30 -18.07
CA LEU A 70 -21.45 -8.62 -17.78
C LEU A 70 -20.36 -9.57 -17.26
N GLY A 71 -20.65 -10.28 -16.17
CA GLY A 71 -19.70 -11.18 -15.53
C GLY A 71 -18.57 -10.50 -14.71
N LYS A 72 -18.46 -9.16 -14.81
CA LYS A 72 -17.46 -8.37 -14.04
C LYS A 72 -18.04 -7.74 -12.79
N VAL A 73 -19.35 -7.66 -12.63
CA VAL A 73 -20.04 -7.13 -11.44
C VAL A 73 -20.60 -8.28 -10.61
N LYS A 74 -20.45 -8.20 -9.30
CA LYS A 74 -21.03 -9.14 -8.33
C LYS A 74 -21.72 -8.39 -7.20
N ILE A 75 -22.83 -8.95 -6.71
CA ILE A 75 -23.50 -8.45 -5.50
C ILE A 75 -23.05 -9.28 -4.32
N ILE A 76 -22.73 -8.62 -3.21
CA ILE A 76 -22.35 -9.26 -1.94
C ILE A 76 -23.37 -8.95 -0.86
N LEU A 77 -23.63 -9.93 0.00
CA LEU A 77 -24.51 -9.75 1.15
C LEU A 77 -23.78 -8.92 2.21
N ASN A 78 -24.10 -7.63 2.28
CA ASN A 78 -23.63 -6.72 3.32
C ASN A 78 -24.65 -5.59 3.51
N LYS A 79 -24.99 -5.28 4.76
CA LYS A 79 -25.93 -4.22 5.11
C LYS A 79 -25.35 -2.82 4.87
N LYS A 80 -24.04 -2.65 4.98
CA LYS A 80 -23.36 -1.37 4.72
C LYS A 80 -23.27 -1.09 3.21
N PRO A 81 -23.46 0.16 2.77
CA PRO A 81 -23.37 0.53 1.36
C PRO A 81 -21.89 0.54 0.92
N LEU A 82 -21.50 -0.50 0.19
CA LEU A 82 -20.14 -0.70 -0.28
C LEU A 82 -20.10 -0.88 -1.79
N ALA A 83 -19.12 -0.23 -2.43
CA ALA A 83 -18.72 -0.48 -3.80
C ALA A 83 -17.17 -0.54 -3.84
N PHE A 84 -16.59 -1.53 -4.51
CA PHE A 84 -15.15 -1.63 -4.65
C PHE A 84 -14.74 -2.60 -5.75
N CYS A 85 -13.54 -2.39 -6.31
CA CYS A 85 -12.88 -3.32 -7.21
C CYS A 85 -11.94 -4.26 -6.43
N LEU A 86 -12.02 -5.58 -6.68
CA LEU A 86 -11.14 -6.57 -6.06
C LEU A 86 -10.62 -7.60 -7.06
N GLY A 87 -9.34 -7.95 -6.95
CA GLY A 87 -8.64 -8.97 -7.73
C GLY A 87 -7.44 -8.39 -8.49
N PHE A 88 -6.34 -9.15 -8.57
CA PHE A 88 -5.12 -8.74 -9.29
C PHE A 88 -5.21 -9.01 -10.79
N PHE A 89 -5.36 -10.29 -11.18
CA PHE A 89 -5.36 -10.70 -12.59
C PHE A 89 -6.72 -10.54 -13.27
N ARG A 90 -7.80 -10.82 -12.54
CA ARG A 90 -9.18 -10.72 -13.02
C ARG A 90 -10.00 -9.87 -12.06
N PRO A 91 -9.82 -8.55 -12.07
CA PRO A 91 -10.55 -7.66 -11.16
C PRO A 91 -12.04 -7.70 -11.49
N LYS A 92 -12.86 -7.64 -10.42
CA LYS A 92 -14.32 -7.55 -10.48
C LYS A 92 -14.81 -6.43 -9.58
N ILE A 93 -15.93 -5.84 -9.96
CA ILE A 93 -16.65 -4.85 -9.17
C ILE A 93 -17.57 -5.59 -8.20
N TYR A 94 -17.52 -5.23 -6.94
CA TYR A 94 -18.38 -5.76 -5.89
C TYR A 94 -19.26 -4.64 -5.35
N LEU A 95 -20.58 -4.86 -5.35
CA LEU A 95 -21.57 -3.95 -4.80
C LEU A 95 -22.31 -4.66 -3.67
N SER A 96 -22.55 -3.98 -2.58
CA SER A 96 -23.30 -4.57 -1.46
C SER A 96 -24.79 -4.49 -1.66
N THR A 97 -25.54 -5.39 -1.00
CA THR A 97 -27.01 -5.32 -0.91
C THR A 97 -27.48 -4.03 -0.22
N GLY A 98 -26.72 -3.51 0.75
CA GLY A 98 -26.99 -2.21 1.38
C GLY A 98 -26.91 -1.06 0.38
N LEU A 99 -25.89 -1.04 -0.49
CA LEU A 99 -25.75 -0.04 -1.54
C LEU A 99 -26.91 -0.10 -2.54
N THR A 100 -27.28 -1.30 -2.99
CA THR A 100 -28.36 -1.47 -3.98
C THR A 100 -29.74 -1.09 -3.44
N LYS A 101 -29.94 -1.15 -2.12
CA LYS A 101 -31.16 -0.68 -1.45
C LYS A 101 -31.19 0.83 -1.22
N LEU A 102 -30.01 1.44 -0.98
CA LEU A 102 -29.87 2.87 -0.69
C LEU A 102 -29.98 3.73 -1.95
N MET A 103 -29.49 3.24 -3.09
CA MET A 103 -29.34 3.99 -4.32
C MET A 103 -30.47 3.72 -5.31
N ASN A 104 -30.87 4.76 -6.04
CA ASN A 104 -31.77 4.62 -7.19
C ASN A 104 -30.98 4.22 -8.46
N GLY A 105 -31.70 3.97 -9.58
CA GLY A 105 -31.10 3.51 -10.83
C GLY A 105 -29.99 4.41 -11.37
N PRO A 106 -30.21 5.72 -11.56
CA PRO A 106 -29.18 6.65 -12.02
C PRO A 106 -27.98 6.75 -11.07
N GLU A 107 -28.18 6.70 -9.76
CA GLU A 107 -27.11 6.73 -8.76
C GLU A 107 -26.26 5.44 -8.80
N LEU A 108 -26.91 4.27 -8.92
CA LEU A 108 -26.20 2.99 -9.11
C LEU A 108 -25.41 2.97 -10.41
N GLU A 109 -25.97 3.51 -11.50
CA GLU A 109 -25.30 3.64 -12.78
C GLU A 109 -24.02 4.51 -12.62
N ALA A 110 -24.13 5.64 -11.90
CA ALA A 110 -23.00 6.51 -11.61
C ALA A 110 -21.88 5.80 -10.83
N ILE A 111 -22.25 5.07 -9.77
CA ILE A 111 -21.28 4.32 -8.95
C ILE A 111 -20.64 3.19 -9.77
N ILE A 112 -21.41 2.46 -10.57
CA ILE A 112 -20.87 1.38 -11.43
C ILE A 112 -19.89 1.94 -12.45
N LEU A 113 -20.12 3.13 -13.01
CA LEU A 113 -19.22 3.78 -13.93
C LEU A 113 -17.95 4.28 -13.25
N HIS A 114 -18.05 4.81 -12.04
CA HIS A 114 -16.91 5.14 -11.20
C HIS A 114 -16.04 3.91 -10.95
N GLU A 115 -16.61 2.80 -10.52
CA GLU A 115 -15.90 1.54 -10.31
C GLU A 115 -15.35 0.94 -11.61
N LYS A 116 -16.05 1.15 -12.75
CA LYS A 116 -15.55 0.76 -14.07
C LYS A 116 -14.24 1.46 -14.40
N TYR A 117 -14.07 2.74 -14.06
CA TYR A 117 -12.80 3.45 -14.24
C TYR A 117 -11.65 2.76 -13.49
N HIS A 118 -11.83 2.45 -12.21
CA HIS A 118 -10.85 1.74 -11.40
C HIS A 118 -10.52 0.34 -11.95
N LEU A 119 -11.53 -0.36 -12.45
CA LEU A 119 -11.37 -1.66 -13.10
C LEU A 119 -10.53 -1.56 -14.37
N LEU A 120 -10.76 -0.55 -15.22
CA LEU A 120 -10.01 -0.33 -16.47
C LEU A 120 -8.57 0.11 -16.21
N LYS A 121 -8.35 0.94 -15.20
CA LYS A 121 -7.03 1.46 -14.83
C LYS A 121 -6.25 0.53 -13.90
N LYS A 122 -6.86 -0.61 -13.48
CA LYS A 122 -6.29 -1.56 -12.52
C LYS A 122 -5.84 -0.89 -11.22
N ASP A 123 -6.61 0.08 -10.74
CA ASP A 123 -6.26 0.91 -9.58
C ASP A 123 -6.14 0.11 -8.28
N ASN A 124 -6.79 -1.05 -8.19
CA ASN A 124 -6.62 -2.00 -7.08
C ASN A 124 -5.16 -2.48 -6.91
N ILE A 125 -4.43 -2.68 -8.03
CA ILE A 125 -3.00 -3.04 -8.00
C ILE A 125 -2.20 -1.83 -7.52
N PHE A 126 -2.47 -0.65 -8.08
CA PHE A 126 -1.81 0.59 -7.67
C PHE A 126 -2.01 0.85 -6.17
N LEU A 127 -3.23 0.73 -5.64
CA LEU A 127 -3.55 0.92 -4.22
C LEU A 127 -2.81 -0.09 -3.32
N ALA A 128 -2.77 -1.36 -3.73
CA ALA A 128 -2.02 -2.38 -2.99
C ALA A 128 -0.52 -2.07 -2.95
N THR A 129 0.06 -1.69 -4.09
CA THR A 129 1.48 -1.31 -4.20
C THR A 129 1.78 -0.03 -3.40
N ALA A 130 0.95 1.00 -3.50
CA ALA A 130 1.08 2.24 -2.75
C ALA A 130 1.07 1.98 -1.24
N ASN A 131 0.11 1.19 -0.74
CA ASN A 131 0.03 0.83 0.66
C ASN A 131 1.22 -0.02 1.13
N PHE A 132 1.72 -0.90 0.27
CA PHE A 132 2.92 -1.68 0.55
C PHE A 132 4.15 -0.77 0.69
N ILE A 133 4.36 0.17 -0.25
CA ILE A 133 5.47 1.12 -0.23
C ILE A 133 5.38 2.03 1.01
N LYS A 134 4.21 2.58 1.32
CA LYS A 134 4.00 3.39 2.54
C LYS A 134 4.42 2.64 3.81
N GLN A 135 4.09 1.35 3.90
CA GLN A 135 4.44 0.53 5.06
C GLN A 135 5.91 0.13 5.09
N LEU A 136 6.54 -0.09 3.93
CA LEU A 136 7.95 -0.43 3.84
C LEU A 136 8.82 0.77 4.18
N PHE A 137 8.45 1.94 3.66
CA PHE A 137 9.17 3.19 3.84
C PHE A 137 8.52 4.09 4.91
N PHE A 138 8.06 3.48 6.01
CA PHE A 138 7.42 4.22 7.11
C PHE A 138 8.27 5.35 7.71
N PRO A 139 9.64 5.33 7.69
CA PRO A 139 10.44 6.45 8.16
C PRO A 139 10.37 7.68 7.25
N PHE A 140 9.78 7.56 6.06
CA PHE A 140 9.65 8.63 5.07
C PHE A 140 8.19 9.01 4.85
N PRO A 141 7.56 9.77 5.75
CA PRO A 141 6.14 10.13 5.64
C PRO A 141 5.81 11.00 4.42
N ILE A 142 6.79 11.61 3.75
CA ILE A 142 6.62 12.29 2.46
C ILE A 142 6.04 11.36 1.38
N LEU A 143 6.40 10.07 1.38
CA LEU A 143 5.85 9.08 0.47
C LEU A 143 4.35 8.83 0.73
N THR A 144 3.92 8.94 1.98
CA THR A 144 2.50 8.84 2.34
C THR A 144 1.72 10.00 1.70
N ASP A 145 2.19 11.24 1.87
CA ASP A 145 1.56 12.42 1.27
C ASP A 145 1.50 12.33 -0.26
N TYR A 146 2.57 11.83 -0.88
CA TYR A 146 2.65 11.63 -2.32
C TYR A 146 1.61 10.62 -2.81
N PHE A 147 1.57 9.42 -2.24
CA PHE A 147 0.61 8.40 -2.64
C PHE A 147 -0.83 8.78 -2.32
N ASP A 148 -1.10 9.45 -1.21
CA ASP A 148 -2.43 9.95 -0.87
C ASP A 148 -2.91 11.00 -1.88
N SER A 149 -2.01 11.86 -2.34
CA SER A 149 -2.31 12.82 -3.40
C SER A 149 -2.62 12.11 -4.72
N LEU A 150 -1.87 11.07 -5.10
CA LEU A 150 -2.15 10.27 -6.29
C LEU A 150 -3.50 9.54 -6.20
N ILE A 151 -3.85 8.99 -5.04
CA ILE A 151 -5.15 8.33 -4.81
C ILE A 151 -6.28 9.34 -5.00
N LYS A 152 -6.19 10.52 -4.39
CA LYS A 152 -7.17 11.61 -4.56
C LYS A 152 -7.35 12.00 -6.03
N MET A 153 -6.25 12.11 -6.78
CA MET A 153 -6.31 12.40 -8.21
C MET A 153 -7.06 11.32 -8.99
N LYS A 154 -6.84 10.04 -8.66
CA LYS A 154 -7.54 8.92 -9.30
C LYS A 154 -9.04 8.94 -9.03
N GLU A 155 -9.45 9.27 -7.79
CA GLU A 155 -10.86 9.43 -7.43
C GLU A 155 -11.54 10.54 -8.26
N ILE A 156 -10.92 11.71 -8.38
CA ILE A 156 -11.44 12.80 -9.21
C ILE A 156 -11.57 12.38 -10.68
N LYS A 157 -10.59 11.63 -11.20
CA LYS A 157 -10.66 11.12 -12.59
C LYS A 157 -11.76 10.09 -12.78
N ALA A 158 -12.01 9.23 -11.77
CA ALA A 158 -13.09 8.25 -11.80
C ALA A 158 -14.47 8.93 -11.78
N ASP A 159 -14.64 9.99 -10.98
CA ASP A 159 -15.84 10.81 -10.98
C ASP A 159 -16.08 11.50 -12.33
N HIS A 160 -15.07 12.12 -12.89
CA HIS A 160 -15.15 12.74 -14.22
C HIS A 160 -15.51 11.73 -15.31
N TYR A 161 -14.90 10.53 -15.27
CA TYR A 161 -15.25 9.46 -16.20
C TYR A 161 -16.72 9.07 -16.12
N GLY A 162 -17.26 8.93 -14.89
CA GLY A 162 -18.68 8.68 -14.67
C GLY A 162 -19.57 9.79 -15.23
N VAL A 163 -19.21 11.07 -14.99
CA VAL A 163 -19.96 12.23 -15.50
C VAL A 163 -19.95 12.28 -17.03
N ILE A 164 -18.80 12.05 -17.67
CA ILE A 164 -18.70 12.06 -19.14
C ILE A 164 -19.63 11.01 -19.76
N LEU A 165 -19.65 9.79 -19.22
CA LEU A 165 -20.50 8.70 -19.73
C LEU A 165 -21.98 8.91 -19.45
N LEU A 166 -22.33 9.56 -18.33
CA LEU A 166 -23.73 9.88 -17.97
C LEU A 166 -24.25 11.14 -18.63
N GLY A 167 -23.38 12.05 -19.09
CA GLY A 167 -23.74 13.38 -19.58
C GLY A 167 -24.24 14.35 -18.49
N ARG A 168 -24.23 13.97 -17.21
CA ARG A 168 -24.77 14.77 -16.10
C ARG A 168 -24.09 14.45 -14.77
N LYS A 169 -23.97 15.46 -13.90
CA LYS A 169 -23.30 15.36 -12.59
C LYS A 169 -24.23 14.94 -11.44
N GLN A 170 -25.51 15.21 -11.56
CA GLN A 170 -26.50 15.01 -10.50
C GLN A 170 -26.48 13.62 -9.85
N PRO A 171 -26.44 12.50 -10.61
CA PRO A 171 -26.46 11.17 -10.00
C PRO A 171 -25.28 10.90 -9.07
N ILE A 172 -24.08 11.36 -9.44
CA ILE A 172 -22.87 11.19 -8.61
C ILE A 172 -22.99 12.02 -7.33
N ILE A 173 -23.40 13.28 -7.44
CA ILE A 173 -23.59 14.19 -6.30
C ILE A 173 -24.64 13.65 -5.34
N SER A 174 -25.76 13.16 -5.87
CA SER A 174 -26.83 12.56 -5.08
C SER A 174 -26.37 11.29 -4.35
N ALA A 175 -25.63 10.42 -5.05
CA ALA A 175 -25.03 9.23 -4.46
C ALA A 175 -24.09 9.59 -3.29
N PHE A 176 -23.22 10.59 -3.47
CA PHE A 176 -22.33 11.06 -2.40
C PHE A 176 -23.10 11.57 -1.18
N LYS A 177 -24.12 12.40 -1.38
CA LYS A 177 -24.97 12.89 -0.27
C LYS A 177 -25.58 11.75 0.54
N LYS A 178 -26.08 10.70 -0.14
CA LYS A 178 -26.65 9.54 0.54
C LYS A 178 -25.61 8.72 1.30
N LEU A 179 -24.40 8.56 0.75
CA LEU A 179 -23.31 7.86 1.42
C LEU A 179 -22.84 8.60 2.66
N LEU A 180 -22.67 9.94 2.58
CA LEU A 180 -22.30 10.79 3.72
C LEU A 180 -23.32 10.71 4.86
N ASN A 181 -24.61 10.78 4.54
CA ASN A 181 -25.68 10.68 5.54
C ASN A 181 -25.76 9.29 6.20
N PHE A 182 -25.28 8.25 5.52
CA PHE A 182 -25.22 6.90 6.06
C PHE A 182 -24.03 6.70 7.01
N ASP A 183 -22.86 7.26 6.66
CA ASP A 183 -21.58 7.05 7.38
C ASP A 183 -21.55 7.73 8.76
N ASN A 184 -22.30 8.82 8.94
CA ASN A 184 -22.44 9.50 10.22
C ASN A 184 -23.06 8.63 11.34
N LYS A 185 -23.56 7.43 11.03
CA LYS A 185 -24.21 6.52 12.00
C LYS A 185 -23.33 5.33 12.45
N ASP A 186 -22.30 4.92 11.69
CA ASP A 186 -21.60 3.63 11.94
C ASP A 186 -20.09 3.61 11.55
N SER A 187 -19.30 4.53 12.04
CA SER A 187 -17.95 4.88 11.55
C SER A 187 -16.75 3.93 11.82
N TYR A 188 -16.88 2.66 12.21
CA TYR A 188 -15.71 1.93 12.77
C TYR A 188 -15.03 0.83 11.93
N LEU A 189 -15.41 0.48 10.69
CA LEU A 189 -14.89 -0.73 10.01
C LEU A 189 -14.44 -0.63 8.55
N LEU A 190 -14.12 0.54 8.00
CA LEU A 190 -13.88 0.68 6.56
C LEU A 190 -12.45 1.00 6.13
N ASN A 191 -11.45 0.23 6.61
CA ASN A 191 -10.05 0.39 6.17
C ASN A 191 -9.74 -0.11 4.74
N TYR A 192 -10.70 -0.68 4.01
CA TYR A 192 -10.51 -1.19 2.65
C TYR A 192 -11.30 -0.45 1.56
N SER A 193 -12.30 0.34 1.92
CA SER A 193 -13.00 1.24 1.00
C SER A 193 -12.69 2.70 1.34
N SER A 194 -11.41 3.00 1.55
CA SER A 194 -10.91 4.30 2.02
C SER A 194 -11.24 5.50 1.12
N ALA A 195 -11.80 5.25 -0.06
CA ALA A 195 -12.22 6.31 -0.97
C ALA A 195 -13.50 7.04 -0.52
N PHE A 196 -14.31 6.45 0.38
CA PHE A 196 -15.64 6.95 0.71
C PHE A 196 -15.80 7.43 2.17
N THR A 197 -14.76 7.48 3.00
CA THR A 197 -14.94 7.63 4.46
C THR A 197 -14.44 8.94 5.08
N ASN A 198 -14.02 9.94 4.29
CA ASN A 198 -13.53 11.19 4.87
C ASN A 198 -14.32 12.39 4.29
N ASP A 199 -15.06 13.14 5.14
CA ASP A 199 -15.91 14.28 4.75
C ASP A 199 -15.17 15.30 3.88
N GLN A 200 -13.93 15.66 4.24
CA GLN A 200 -13.09 16.57 3.45
C GLN A 200 -12.73 16.04 2.05
N HIS A 201 -12.67 14.70 1.89
CA HIS A 201 -12.41 14.09 0.58
C HIS A 201 -13.62 14.22 -0.35
N PHE A 202 -14.83 14.07 0.17
CA PHE A 202 -16.05 14.25 -0.62
C PHE A 202 -16.24 15.68 -1.10
N GLU A 203 -16.05 16.65 -0.22
CA GLU A 203 -16.12 18.07 -0.60
C GLU A 203 -15.17 18.40 -1.73
N ASN A 204 -13.91 17.97 -1.64
CA ASN A 204 -12.92 18.18 -2.69
C ASN A 204 -13.32 17.54 -4.03
N ARG A 205 -13.93 16.35 -4.02
CA ARG A 205 -14.45 15.68 -5.20
C ARG A 205 -15.61 16.44 -5.82
N ILE A 206 -16.55 16.92 -4.99
CA ILE A 206 -17.66 17.74 -5.45
C ILE A 206 -17.16 19.06 -6.05
N TYR A 207 -16.24 19.79 -5.40
CA TYR A 207 -15.65 20.99 -5.96
C TYR A 207 -14.91 20.76 -7.27
N ALA A 208 -14.21 19.64 -7.41
CA ALA A 208 -13.56 19.26 -8.66
C ALA A 208 -14.56 19.01 -9.80
N LEU A 209 -15.72 18.39 -9.51
CA LEU A 209 -16.81 18.21 -10.50
C LEU A 209 -17.40 19.53 -11.00
N PHE A 210 -17.34 20.59 -10.20
CA PHE A 210 -17.75 21.94 -10.61
C PHE A 210 -16.65 22.78 -11.25
N GLY A 211 -15.43 22.22 -11.42
CA GLY A 211 -14.29 22.94 -12.00
C GLY A 211 -13.72 24.03 -11.09
N LYS A 212 -14.14 24.09 -9.81
CA LYS A 212 -13.72 25.12 -8.85
C LYS A 212 -12.37 24.87 -8.20
N LYS A 213 -11.81 23.67 -8.35
CA LYS A 213 -10.53 23.29 -7.73
C LYS A 213 -9.71 22.44 -8.70
N SER A 214 -8.54 22.94 -9.08
CA SER A 214 -7.53 22.12 -9.74
C SER A 214 -6.84 21.21 -8.71
N PHE A 215 -6.48 20.01 -9.14
CA PHE A 215 -5.69 19.12 -8.31
C PHE A 215 -4.28 19.68 -8.12
N SER A 216 -3.82 19.80 -6.89
CA SER A 216 -2.41 20.08 -6.57
C SER A 216 -1.89 19.03 -5.60
N PHE A 217 -0.61 18.68 -5.74
CA PHE A 217 0.07 17.86 -4.75
C PHE A 217 0.18 18.65 -3.45
N SER A 218 -0.24 18.05 -2.35
CA SER A 218 -0.14 18.64 -1.02
C SER A 218 0.85 17.83 -0.20
N PHE A 219 1.95 18.48 0.20
CA PHE A 219 2.94 17.91 1.12
C PHE A 219 2.84 18.65 2.45
N MET A 220 2.72 17.92 3.53
CA MET A 220 2.77 18.52 4.87
C MET A 220 4.23 18.87 5.20
N PRO A 221 4.55 20.13 5.58
CA PRO A 221 5.92 20.54 5.86
C PRO A 221 6.57 19.71 6.97
N ARG A 222 5.79 19.28 7.96
CA ARG A 222 6.22 18.34 9.02
C ARG A 222 6.73 17.01 8.43
N ASN A 223 6.02 16.44 7.46
CA ASN A 223 6.37 15.16 6.85
C ASN A 223 7.63 15.27 6.00
N VAL A 224 7.85 16.41 5.35
CA VAL A 224 9.08 16.72 4.63
C VAL A 224 10.27 16.76 5.60
N LEU A 225 10.16 17.50 6.72
CA LEU A 225 11.21 17.61 7.72
C LEU A 225 11.55 16.25 8.36
N ILE A 226 10.54 15.47 8.74
CA ILE A 226 10.75 14.12 9.30
C ILE A 226 11.48 13.23 8.29
N SER A 227 11.09 13.28 7.01
CA SER A 227 11.72 12.46 5.96
C SER A 227 13.18 12.86 5.73
N LEU A 228 13.50 14.15 5.73
CA LEU A 228 14.87 14.64 5.63
C LEU A 228 15.74 14.18 6.83
N PHE A 229 15.19 14.32 8.05
CA PHE A 229 15.88 13.87 9.26
C PHE A 229 16.13 12.36 9.25
N SER A 230 15.12 11.56 8.86
CA SER A 230 15.28 10.11 8.70
C SER A 230 16.33 9.75 7.66
N PHE A 231 16.39 10.49 6.56
CA PHE A 231 17.40 10.28 5.52
C PHE A 231 18.81 10.54 6.03
N ILE A 232 19.03 11.63 6.79
CA ILE A 232 20.33 11.98 7.38
C ILE A 232 20.76 10.89 8.37
N ILE A 233 19.90 10.41 9.24
CA ILE A 233 20.22 9.34 10.20
C ILE A 233 20.60 8.05 9.47
N LEU A 234 19.81 7.63 8.47
CA LEU A 234 20.07 6.41 7.73
C LEU A 234 21.37 6.51 6.94
N SER A 235 21.64 7.66 6.30
CA SER A 235 22.89 7.87 5.56
C SER A 235 24.12 7.80 6.51
N GLY A 236 24.04 8.45 7.68
CA GLY A 236 25.09 8.37 8.70
C GLY A 236 25.37 6.95 9.17
N PHE A 237 24.32 6.15 9.34
CA PHE A 237 24.44 4.75 9.72
C PHE A 237 25.11 3.89 8.64
N PHE A 238 24.82 4.14 7.35
CA PHE A 238 25.44 3.39 6.24
C PHE A 238 26.89 3.79 5.97
N PHE A 239 27.27 5.05 6.18
CA PHE A 239 28.64 5.52 5.89
C PHE A 239 29.62 5.29 7.05
N SER A 240 29.14 5.22 8.30
CA SER A 240 29.99 5.07 9.49
C SER A 240 30.83 3.78 9.57
N PRO A 241 30.34 2.57 9.23
CA PRO A 241 31.13 1.34 9.36
C PRO A 241 32.20 1.15 8.25
N TRP A 242 32.02 1.77 7.10
CA TRP A 242 32.93 1.55 5.95
C TRP A 242 34.30 2.21 6.13
N GLN A 243 34.36 3.35 6.79
CA GLN A 243 35.61 4.04 7.06
C GLN A 243 36.48 3.29 8.07
N LYS A 244 35.89 2.62 9.08
CA LYS A 244 36.66 1.84 10.06
C LYS A 244 37.31 0.58 9.46
N THR A 245 36.69 -0.04 8.47
CA THR A 245 37.19 -1.26 7.82
C THR A 245 38.36 -0.92 6.86
N GLN A 246 38.31 0.23 6.20
CA GLN A 246 39.41 0.69 5.33
C GLN A 246 40.63 1.16 6.14
N ALA A 247 40.42 1.89 7.24
CA ALA A 247 41.51 2.35 8.11
C ALA A 247 42.26 1.19 8.79
N ASN A 248 41.56 0.10 9.14
CA ASN A 248 42.17 -1.08 9.76
C ASN A 248 42.96 -1.94 8.75
N ASN A 249 42.56 -1.96 7.48
CA ASN A 249 43.30 -2.68 6.43
C ASN A 249 44.54 -1.95 5.95
N GLN A 250 44.64 -0.61 6.11
CA GLN A 250 45.86 0.13 5.74
C GLN A 250 46.96 0.07 6.82
N ASN A 251 46.60 -0.26 8.07
CA ASN A 251 47.58 -0.37 9.17
C ASN A 251 48.17 -1.77 9.37
N GLN A 252 47.71 -2.79 8.63
CA GLN A 252 48.41 -4.08 8.56
C GLN A 252 49.49 -4.04 7.48
N LYS A 253 50.61 -3.36 7.74
CA LYS A 253 51.83 -3.65 7.02
C LYS A 253 52.23 -5.10 7.33
N PRO A 254 52.54 -5.94 6.35
CA PRO A 254 53.05 -7.26 6.61
C PRO A 254 54.42 -7.08 7.29
N SER A 255 54.53 -7.54 8.52
CA SER A 255 55.82 -7.77 9.16
C SER A 255 56.51 -8.90 8.37
N VAL A 256 57.35 -8.50 7.43
CA VAL A 256 58.27 -9.41 6.75
C VAL A 256 59.25 -9.86 7.80
N CYS A 257 59.08 -11.06 8.31
CA CYS A 257 60.13 -11.77 9.02
C CYS A 257 61.21 -12.12 8.00
N LEU A 258 62.25 -11.32 7.94
CA LEU A 258 63.51 -11.68 7.32
C LEU A 258 64.06 -12.86 8.11
N LYS A 259 63.95 -14.06 7.54
CA LYS A 259 64.73 -15.21 7.91
C LYS A 259 66.20 -14.90 7.54
N ASN A 260 67.03 -14.60 8.49
CA ASN A 260 68.48 -14.68 8.29
C ASN A 260 69.09 -15.62 9.33
N THR A 261 69.64 -16.62 8.76
CA THR A 261 70.61 -17.63 9.24
C THR A 261 71.67 -17.12 10.23
N ASP A 262 72.08 -18.05 11.05
CA ASP A 262 73.31 -18.12 11.88
C ASP A 262 73.15 -17.77 13.36
N CYS A 263 72.95 -18.85 14.11
CA CYS A 263 73.51 -18.99 15.45
C CYS A 263 74.00 -20.43 15.63
N SER A 264 75.13 -20.72 15.07
CA SER A 264 76.04 -21.75 15.57
C SER A 264 77.14 -21.06 16.29
N LYS A 265 77.42 -21.53 17.50
CA LYS A 265 78.62 -21.38 18.37
C LYS A 265 78.47 -20.45 19.57
N HIS A 266 78.50 -21.10 20.62
CA HIS A 266 79.30 -21.06 21.86
C HIS A 266 78.42 -21.28 23.13
N CYS A 267 78.83 -22.40 23.76
CA CYS A 267 78.80 -22.86 25.15
C CYS A 267 77.53 -23.28 25.75
#